data_5afa0183e3be7462c5b34597f1639e3b
#
_entry.id   5afa0183e3be7462c5b34597f1639e3b
#
_cell.length_a   1.000
_cell.length_b   1.000
_cell.length_c   1.000
_cell.angle_alpha   90.00
_cell.angle_beta   90.00
_cell.angle_gamma   90.00
#
_symmetry.space_group_name_H-M   'P 1'
#
loop_
_entity.id
_entity.type
_entity.pdbx_description
1 polymer ?
#
loop_
_entity_poly.entity_id
_entity_poly.type
_entity_poly.pdbx_seq_one_letter_code
_entity_poly.pdbx_strand_id
1 'polypeptide(L)' 'MEYRWSHDGSPTFADQGEAEAWLSATWQDLVDRGVDEVTLRCDGEVVYGPMSLHPPE' A
#
# COMPACT_ATOMS: atom_id res chain seq x y z
N MET A 1 9.02 10.76 9.53
CA MET A 1 9.10 9.98 8.30
C MET A 1 7.72 9.75 7.74
N GLU A 2 7.56 9.87 6.44
CA GLU A 2 6.27 9.70 5.81
C GLU A 2 6.25 8.42 4.98
N TYR A 3 5.30 7.56 5.29
CA TYR A 3 5.08 6.32 4.56
C TYR A 3 3.93 6.51 3.58
N ARG A 4 4.05 5.90 2.42
CA ARG A 4 3.07 6.09 1.37
C ARG A 4 3.08 4.88 0.43
N TRP A 5 1.90 4.45 0.01
CA TRP A 5 1.79 3.38 -0.97
C TRP A 5 2.02 3.90 -2.39
N SER A 6 2.43 3.01 -3.27
CA SER A 6 2.68 3.36 -4.68
C SER A 6 1.40 3.75 -5.44
N HIS A 7 0.25 3.45 -4.87
CA HIS A 7 -1.03 3.77 -5.46
C HIS A 7 -1.29 5.27 -5.47
N ASP A 8 -1.76 5.80 -6.61
CA ASP A 8 -2.14 7.21 -6.71
C ASP A 8 -3.32 7.50 -5.78
N GLY A 9 -3.23 8.56 -5.01
CA GLY A 9 -4.25 8.89 -4.03
C GLY A 9 -4.05 8.26 -2.67
N SER A 10 -2.97 7.50 -2.48
CA SER A 10 -2.63 6.98 -1.16
C SER A 10 -2.32 8.15 -0.21
N PRO A 11 -2.92 8.16 1.00
CA PRO A 11 -2.53 9.15 2.00
C PRO A 11 -1.14 8.86 2.52
N THR A 12 -0.58 9.81 3.26
CA THR A 12 0.68 9.59 3.96
C THR A 12 0.40 9.08 5.37
N PHE A 13 1.33 8.29 5.91
CA PHE A 13 1.19 7.69 7.23
C PHE A 13 2.41 8.02 8.08
N ALA A 14 2.22 8.08 9.38
CA ALA A 14 3.29 8.38 10.32
C ALA A 14 4.21 7.17 10.55
N ASP A 15 3.68 5.95 10.41
CA ASP A 15 4.46 4.73 10.57
C ASP A 15 3.93 3.61 9.66
N GLN A 16 4.73 2.56 9.58
CA GLN A 16 4.41 1.42 8.71
C GLN A 16 3.15 0.67 9.18
N GLY A 17 2.95 0.58 10.48
CA GLY A 17 1.77 -0.09 11.03
C GLY A 17 0.47 0.57 10.59
N GLU A 18 0.44 1.90 10.57
CA GLU A 18 -0.71 2.65 10.09
C GLU A 18 -0.93 2.40 8.59
N ALA A 19 0.14 2.37 7.82
CA ALA A 19 0.06 2.12 6.39
C ALA A 19 -0.50 0.72 6.10
N GLU A 20 -0.05 -0.28 6.84
CA GLU A 20 -0.55 -1.65 6.68
C GLU A 20 -2.00 -1.79 7.09
N ALA A 21 -2.40 -1.11 8.18
CA ALA A 21 -3.79 -1.13 8.63
C ALA A 21 -4.71 -0.49 7.58
N TRP A 22 -4.28 0.59 6.98
CA TRP A 22 -5.03 1.24 5.90
C TRP A 22 -5.19 0.30 4.71
N LEU A 23 -4.11 -0.38 4.34
CA LEU A 23 -4.15 -1.31 3.22
C LEU A 23 -5.09 -2.47 3.48
N SER A 24 -5.08 -3.01 4.70
CA SER A 24 -6.00 -4.10 5.09
C SER A 24 -7.46 -3.70 4.95
N ALA A 25 -7.77 -2.43 5.19
CA ALA A 25 -9.13 -1.92 5.08
C ALA A 25 -9.50 -1.55 3.64
N THR A 26 -8.52 -1.31 2.78
CA THR A 26 -8.73 -0.71 1.45
C THR A 26 -8.35 -1.64 0.30
N TRP A 27 -7.65 -2.73 0.55
CA TRP A 27 -7.10 -3.58 -0.50
C TRP A 27 -8.14 -4.04 -1.52
N GLN A 28 -9.34 -4.37 -1.08
CA GLN A 28 -10.39 -4.83 -1.96
C GLN A 28 -10.84 -3.72 -2.91
N ASP A 29 -10.93 -2.51 -2.41
CA ASP A 29 -11.27 -1.35 -3.22
C ASP A 29 -10.21 -1.10 -4.30
N LEU A 30 -8.94 -1.29 -3.96
CA LEU A 30 -7.85 -1.17 -4.90
C LEU A 30 -7.92 -2.24 -5.98
N VAL A 31 -8.21 -3.48 -5.60
CA VAL A 31 -8.39 -4.58 -6.56
C VAL A 31 -9.53 -4.27 -7.53
N ASP A 32 -10.64 -3.75 -7.01
CA ASP A 32 -11.79 -3.38 -7.82
C ASP A 32 -11.45 -2.27 -8.83
N ARG A 33 -10.46 -1.46 -8.52
CA ARG A 33 -9.99 -0.39 -9.41
C ARG A 33 -8.91 -0.84 -10.39
N GLY A 34 -8.54 -2.11 -10.35
CA GLY A 34 -7.53 -2.68 -11.24
C GLY A 34 -6.11 -2.61 -10.73
N VAL A 35 -5.92 -2.33 -9.45
CA VAL A 35 -4.60 -2.32 -8.83
C VAL A 35 -4.24 -3.75 -8.43
N ASP A 36 -3.16 -4.28 -8.99
CA ASP A 36 -2.74 -5.66 -8.74
C ASP A 36 -1.77 -5.80 -7.59
N GLU A 37 -0.93 -4.80 -7.39
CA GLU A 37 0.08 -4.84 -6.34
C GLU A 37 0.43 -3.43 -5.88
N VAL A 38 0.98 -3.32 -4.69
CA VAL A 38 1.39 -2.04 -4.11
C VAL A 38 2.75 -2.19 -3.46
N THR A 39 3.47 -1.08 -3.39
CA THR A 39 4.77 -1.00 -2.74
C THR A 39 4.73 0.11 -1.71
N LEU A 40 5.20 -0.16 -0.50
CA LEU A 40 5.28 0.86 0.54
C LEU A 40 6.60 1.60 0.43
N ARG A 41 6.53 2.91 0.41
CA ARG A 41 7.69 3.79 0.34
C ARG A 41 7.74 4.70 1.56
N CYS A 42 8.96 5.00 1.98
CA CYS A 42 9.20 5.97 3.03
C CYS A 42 10.16 7.02 2.48
N ASP A 43 9.70 8.26 2.37
CA ASP A 43 10.47 9.38 1.83
C ASP A 43 11.04 9.08 0.43
N GLY A 44 10.30 8.33 -0.37
CA GLY A 44 10.71 7.98 -1.73
C GLY A 44 11.49 6.68 -1.85
N GLU A 45 11.84 6.05 -0.72
CA GLU A 45 12.54 4.77 -0.72
C GLU A 45 11.58 3.61 -0.48
N VAL A 46 11.78 2.52 -1.22
CA VAL A 46 10.99 1.30 -1.02
C VAL A 46 11.41 0.65 0.29
N VAL A 47 10.45 0.49 1.20
CA VAL A 47 10.69 -0.15 2.50
C VAL A 47 9.97 -1.50 2.61
N TYR A 48 8.97 -1.74 1.77
CA TYR A 48 8.21 -2.99 1.78
C TYR A 48 7.56 -3.22 0.42
N GLY A 49 7.60 -4.44 -0.06
CA GLY A 49 6.93 -4.83 -1.29
C GLY A 49 7.88 -5.02 -2.46
N PRO A 50 7.35 -5.20 -3.66
CA PRO A 50 5.92 -5.12 -3.99
C PRO A 50 5.12 -6.27 -3.36
N MET A 51 3.87 -5.96 -2.98
CA MET A 51 2.99 -6.93 -2.36
C MET A 51 1.75 -7.12 -3.24
N SER A 52 1.46 -8.36 -3.58
CA SER A 52 0.29 -8.68 -4.40
C SER A 52 -1.00 -8.48 -3.60
N LEU A 53 -2.00 -7.88 -4.25
CA LEU A 53 -3.32 -7.70 -3.64
C LEU A 53 -4.25 -8.86 -3.92
N HIS A 54 -3.84 -9.78 -4.79
CA HIS A 54 -4.63 -10.96 -5.10
C HIS A 54 -4.25 -12.12 -4.21
N PRO A 55 -5.24 -12.91 -3.72
CA PRO A 55 -4.91 -14.07 -2.92
C PRO A 55 -4.14 -15.09 -3.75
N PRO A 56 -3.26 -15.88 -3.13
CA PRO A 56 -2.58 -16.95 -3.85
C PRO A 56 -3.60 -18.00 -4.28
N GLU A 57 -3.40 -18.52 -5.47
CA GLU A 57 -4.24 -19.58 -6.00
C GLU A 57 -3.63 -20.94 -5.72
#